data_9b3f6fa447d92943d64627f95ea95b3f
#
_entry.id   9b3f6fa447d92943d64627f95ea95b3f
#
_cell.length_a   1.000
_cell.length_b   1.000
_cell.length_c   1.000
_cell.angle_alpha   90.00
_cell.angle_beta   90.00
_cell.angle_gamma   90.00
#
_symmetry.space_group_name_H-M   'P 1'
#
loop_
_entity.id
_entity.type
_entity.pdbx_description
1 polymer ?
#
loop_
_entity_poly.entity_id
_entity_poly.type
_entity_poly.pdbx_seq_one_letter_code
_entity_poly.pdbx_strand_id
1 'polypeptide(L)'
;TAMICYVTPKEHLGLPDREDVRNGVIAYKIAAHAADLAKGFPGAQIRDDAMSKARYEFRWKDQFNLALDPERALEYYKQGSFHDGNYCTMCGPNFCAMRLSQDITDCIEKE
;
A
#
# COMPACT_ATOMS: atom_id res chain seq x y z
N THR A 1 10.52 -19.34 5.48
CA THR A 1 10.21 -19.73 4.11
C THR A 1 11.31 -19.25 3.16
N ALA A 2 11.93 -20.19 2.43
CA ALA A 2 13.00 -19.87 1.48
C ALA A 2 12.46 -19.57 0.08
N MET A 3 11.30 -20.13 -0.27
CA MET A 3 10.69 -19.97 -1.58
C MET A 3 9.18 -20.06 -1.48
N ILE A 4 8.47 -19.22 -2.23
CA ILE A 4 7.02 -19.21 -2.30
C ILE A 4 6.61 -19.36 -3.78
N CYS A 5 5.69 -20.29 -4.06
CA CYS A 5 5.12 -20.45 -5.39
C CYS A 5 3.65 -20.02 -5.35
N TYR A 6 3.22 -19.26 -6.35
CA TYR A 6 1.86 -18.73 -6.38
C TYR A 6 0.84 -19.76 -6.87
N VAL A 7 -0.40 -19.57 -6.45
CA VAL A 7 -1.58 -20.17 -7.08
C VAL A 7 -2.54 -19.04 -7.47
N THR A 8 -3.42 -19.31 -8.43
CA THR A 8 -4.43 -18.32 -8.82
C THR A 8 -5.69 -18.49 -8.00
N PRO A 9 -6.58 -17.48 -7.97
CA PRO A 9 -7.86 -17.61 -7.27
C PRO A 9 -8.73 -18.76 -7.79
N LYS A 10 -8.58 -19.15 -9.05
CA LYS A 10 -9.32 -20.28 -9.63
C LYS A 10 -8.80 -21.63 -9.18
N GLU A 11 -7.51 -21.73 -8.90
CA GLU A 11 -6.82 -22.96 -8.50
C GLU A 11 -7.21 -24.13 -9.42
N HIS A 12 -7.89 -25.16 -8.90
CA HIS A 12 -8.31 -26.32 -9.68
C HIS A 12 -9.71 -26.17 -10.31
N LEU A 13 -10.34 -25.01 -10.17
CA LEU A 13 -11.70 -24.77 -10.65
C LEU A 13 -11.75 -24.33 -12.12
N GLY A 14 -10.63 -23.99 -12.72
CA GLY A 14 -10.57 -23.61 -14.12
C GLY A 14 -9.19 -23.16 -14.55
N LEU A 15 -9.02 -22.90 -15.84
CA LEU A 15 -7.79 -22.37 -16.37
C LEU A 15 -7.71 -20.87 -16.02
N PRO A 16 -6.59 -20.40 -15.44
CA PRO A 16 -6.43 -19.00 -15.12
C PRO A 16 -6.22 -18.17 -16.39
N ASP A 17 -6.82 -16.99 -16.43
CA ASP A 17 -6.53 -16.00 -17.46
C ASP A 17 -5.38 -15.09 -17.00
N ARG A 18 -5.05 -14.09 -17.82
CA ARG A 18 -3.94 -13.17 -17.53
C ARG A 18 -4.15 -12.41 -16.22
N GLU A 19 -5.37 -11.96 -15.96
CA GLU A 19 -5.70 -11.21 -14.74
C GLU A 19 -5.61 -12.11 -13.51
N ASP A 20 -6.05 -13.37 -13.61
CA ASP A 20 -5.93 -14.33 -12.52
C ASP A 20 -4.45 -14.56 -12.14
N VAL A 21 -3.58 -14.72 -13.15
CA VAL A 21 -2.15 -14.90 -12.92
C VAL A 21 -1.55 -13.67 -12.26
N ARG A 22 -1.91 -12.49 -12.73
CA ARG A 22 -1.45 -11.22 -12.14
C ARG A 22 -1.86 -11.12 -10.68
N ASN A 23 -3.12 -11.36 -10.36
CA ASN A 23 -3.63 -11.30 -8.99
C ASN A 23 -2.91 -12.31 -8.09
N GLY A 24 -2.67 -13.52 -8.58
CA GLY A 24 -1.94 -14.55 -7.85
C GLY A 24 -0.50 -14.12 -7.54
N VAL A 25 0.22 -13.61 -8.53
CA VAL A 25 1.59 -13.15 -8.36
C VAL A 25 1.66 -12.00 -7.35
N ILE A 26 0.77 -11.02 -7.45
CA ILE A 26 0.76 -9.88 -6.54
C ILE A 26 0.45 -10.32 -5.10
N ALA A 27 -0.52 -11.23 -4.92
CA ALA A 27 -0.86 -11.76 -3.60
C ALA A 27 0.37 -12.44 -2.96
N TYR A 28 1.11 -13.22 -3.72
CA TYR A 28 2.30 -13.90 -3.20
C TYR A 28 3.50 -12.98 -3.05
N LYS A 29 3.58 -11.87 -3.79
CA LYS A 29 4.57 -10.81 -3.51
C LYS A 29 4.32 -10.20 -2.14
N ILE A 30 3.07 -9.95 -1.77
CA ILE A 30 2.70 -9.45 -0.44
C ILE A 30 3.10 -10.47 0.62
N ALA A 31 2.81 -11.74 0.41
CA ALA A 31 3.18 -12.81 1.34
C ALA A 31 4.70 -12.90 1.50
N ALA A 32 5.46 -12.82 0.40
CA ALA A 32 6.91 -12.85 0.43
C ALA A 32 7.50 -11.67 1.19
N HIS A 33 6.93 -10.48 0.99
CA HIS A 33 7.35 -9.29 1.74
C HIS A 33 7.10 -9.44 3.24
N ALA A 34 5.94 -9.98 3.61
CA ALA A 34 5.62 -10.25 5.02
C ALA A 34 6.60 -11.26 5.62
N ALA A 35 6.96 -12.30 4.88
CA ALA A 35 7.94 -13.29 5.32
C ALA A 35 9.33 -12.67 5.51
N ASP A 36 9.74 -11.78 4.62
CA ASP A 36 11.02 -11.07 4.73
C ASP A 36 11.06 -10.18 5.97
N LEU A 37 9.95 -9.50 6.29
CA LEU A 37 9.82 -8.72 7.53
C LEU A 37 9.98 -9.62 8.76
N ALA A 38 9.30 -10.77 8.76
CA ALA A 38 9.34 -11.72 9.88
C ALA A 38 10.73 -12.29 10.10
N LYS A 39 11.51 -12.49 9.03
CA LYS A 39 12.89 -12.99 9.10
C LYS A 39 13.90 -11.88 9.44
N GLY A 40 13.49 -10.63 9.47
CA GLY A 40 14.40 -9.51 9.70
C GLY A 40 15.30 -9.19 8.53
N PHE A 41 14.86 -9.47 7.31
CA PHE A 41 15.62 -9.14 6.11
C PHE A 41 15.82 -7.62 6.01
N PRO A 42 17.07 -7.13 5.86
CA PRO A 42 17.36 -5.71 6.06
C PRO A 42 16.60 -4.72 5.17
N GLY A 43 16.30 -5.08 3.94
CA GLY A 43 15.62 -4.18 3.00
C GLY A 43 14.11 -4.09 3.19
N ALA A 44 13.50 -5.07 3.86
CA ALA A 44 12.04 -5.14 3.96
C ALA A 44 11.45 -4.03 4.83
N GLN A 45 12.04 -3.79 5.99
CA GLN A 45 11.57 -2.73 6.90
C GLN A 45 11.81 -1.34 6.33
N ILE A 46 12.91 -1.14 5.60
CA ILE A 46 13.22 0.13 4.95
C ILE A 46 12.10 0.52 3.97
N ARG A 47 11.60 -0.43 3.20
CA ARG A 47 10.50 -0.21 2.26
C ARG A 47 9.23 0.22 2.98
N ASP A 48 8.87 -0.47 4.07
CA ASP A 48 7.68 -0.15 4.85
C ASP A 48 7.79 1.22 5.51
N ASP A 49 8.97 1.55 6.03
CA ASP A 49 9.22 2.86 6.62
C ASP A 49 9.08 3.98 5.59
N ALA A 50 9.59 3.76 4.38
CA ALA A 50 9.46 4.72 3.29
C ALA A 50 7.99 4.93 2.88
N MET A 51 7.22 3.85 2.78
CA MET A 51 5.79 3.91 2.48
C MET A 51 5.03 4.65 3.58
N SER A 52 5.30 4.33 4.84
CA SER A 52 4.65 4.98 5.98
C SER A 52 4.92 6.47 6.00
N LYS A 53 6.16 6.88 5.72
CA LYS A 53 6.53 8.29 5.64
C LYS A 53 5.81 8.99 4.49
N ALA A 54 5.75 8.35 3.32
CA ALA A 54 5.02 8.90 2.16
C ALA A 54 3.54 9.07 2.47
N ARG A 55 2.92 8.12 3.18
CA ARG A 55 1.52 8.21 3.61
C ARG A 55 1.30 9.34 4.62
N TYR A 56 2.18 9.46 5.58
CA TYR A 56 2.09 10.53 6.58
C TYR A 56 2.17 11.92 5.96
N GLU A 57 3.03 12.08 4.94
CA GLU A 57 3.23 13.34 4.23
C GLU A 57 2.26 13.52 3.05
N PHE A 58 1.37 12.56 2.81
CA PHE A 58 0.43 12.55 1.68
C PHE A 58 1.09 12.69 0.32
N ARG A 59 2.28 12.09 0.16
CA ARG A 59 3.01 12.07 -1.11
C ARG A 59 2.48 10.92 -1.98
N TRP A 60 1.39 11.16 -2.67
CA TRP A 60 0.66 10.15 -3.43
C TRP A 60 1.50 9.48 -4.50
N LYS A 61 2.28 10.28 -5.25
CA LYS A 61 3.15 9.74 -6.30
C LYS A 61 4.17 8.75 -5.73
N ASP A 62 4.77 9.07 -4.59
CA ASP A 62 5.73 8.18 -3.94
C ASP A 62 5.05 6.92 -3.41
N GLN A 63 3.82 7.03 -2.90
CA GLN A 63 3.04 5.87 -2.49
C GLN A 63 2.81 4.92 -3.66
N PHE A 64 2.49 5.43 -4.84
CA PHE A 64 2.30 4.60 -6.03
C PHE A 64 3.61 3.92 -6.43
N ASN A 65 4.74 4.63 -6.40
CA ASN A 65 6.05 4.08 -6.75
C ASN A 65 6.51 3.01 -5.77
N LEU A 66 6.13 3.09 -4.51
CA LEU A 66 6.49 2.14 -3.46
C LEU A 66 5.51 0.95 -3.37
N ALA A 67 4.34 1.06 -3.97
CA ALA A 67 3.33 0.01 -3.93
C ALA A 67 3.80 -1.25 -4.64
N LEU A 68 3.34 -2.41 -4.17
CA LEU A 68 3.64 -3.70 -4.80
C LEU A 68 2.93 -3.85 -6.16
N ASP A 69 1.81 -3.18 -6.36
CA ASP A 69 1.10 -3.09 -7.64
C ASP A 69 0.78 -1.61 -7.92
N PRO A 70 1.75 -0.86 -8.46
CA PRO A 70 1.57 0.58 -8.68
C PRO A 70 0.42 0.94 -9.61
N GLU A 71 0.20 0.15 -10.67
CA GLU A 71 -0.88 0.40 -11.63
C GLU A 71 -2.25 0.31 -10.97
N ARG A 72 -2.45 -0.72 -10.15
CA ARG A 72 -3.71 -0.92 -9.43
C ARG A 72 -3.91 0.12 -8.34
N ALA A 73 -2.85 0.50 -7.66
CA ALA A 73 -2.89 1.55 -6.65
C ALA A 73 -3.35 2.88 -7.27
N LEU A 74 -2.81 3.23 -8.43
CA LEU A 74 -3.20 4.43 -9.16
C LEU A 74 -4.64 4.35 -9.64
N GLU A 75 -5.06 3.19 -10.16
CA GLU A 75 -6.43 2.95 -10.60
C GLU A 75 -7.42 3.14 -9.47
N TYR A 76 -7.18 2.56 -8.31
CA TYR A 76 -8.04 2.71 -7.14
C TYR A 76 -8.09 4.15 -6.64
N TYR A 77 -6.96 4.85 -6.66
CA TYR A 77 -6.91 6.26 -6.29
C TYR A 77 -7.82 7.11 -7.20
N LYS A 78 -7.78 6.85 -8.50
CA LYS A 78 -8.61 7.56 -9.49
C LYS A 78 -10.11 7.28 -9.33
N GLN A 79 -10.47 6.13 -8.77
CA GLN A 79 -11.87 5.79 -8.50
C GLN A 79 -12.43 6.53 -7.28
N GLY A 80 -11.56 7.05 -6.41
CA GLY A 80 -11.98 7.78 -5.22
C GLY A 80 -12.55 9.15 -5.55
N SER A 81 -13.42 9.66 -4.68
CA SER A 81 -14.08 10.95 -4.84
C SER A 81 -13.25 12.13 -4.37
N PHE A 82 -12.19 11.88 -3.61
CA PHE A 82 -11.37 12.92 -2.98
C PHE A 82 -9.93 12.79 -3.48
N HIS A 83 -9.53 13.66 -4.39
CA HIS A 83 -8.22 13.59 -5.04
C HIS A 83 -7.27 14.71 -4.64
N ASP A 84 -7.77 15.72 -3.93
CA ASP A 84 -6.99 16.91 -3.62
C ASP A 84 -6.59 16.95 -2.15
N GLY A 85 -5.28 17.14 -1.92
CA GLY A 85 -4.79 17.58 -0.65
C GLY A 85 -4.27 16.51 0.30
N ASN A 86 -4.27 16.88 1.56
CA ASN A 86 -3.54 16.20 2.62
C ASN A 86 -4.47 15.32 3.47
N TYR A 87 -5.16 14.39 2.82
CA TYR A 87 -6.05 13.45 3.48
C TYR A 87 -6.18 12.17 2.65
N CYS A 88 -6.56 11.07 3.30
CA CYS A 88 -6.81 9.80 2.62
C CYS A 88 -8.12 9.86 1.83
N THR A 89 -8.14 9.28 0.64
CA THR A 89 -9.33 9.22 -0.22
C THR A 89 -10.48 8.41 0.40
N MET A 90 -10.16 7.48 1.30
CA MET A 90 -11.17 6.68 2.00
C MET A 90 -11.96 7.49 3.01
N CYS A 91 -11.29 8.32 3.80
CA CYS A 91 -11.91 9.06 4.91
C CYS A 91 -12.39 10.45 4.53
N GLY A 92 -11.83 11.04 3.47
CA GLY A 92 -12.14 12.40 3.06
C GLY A 92 -11.45 13.46 3.92
N PRO A 93 -11.68 14.74 3.63
CA PRO A 93 -10.90 15.83 4.24
C PRO A 93 -11.17 16.04 5.73
N ASN A 94 -12.35 15.68 6.22
CA ASN A 94 -12.76 15.98 7.61
C ASN A 94 -12.53 14.83 8.58
N PHE A 95 -12.30 13.60 8.09
CA PHE A 95 -12.27 12.41 8.92
C PHE A 95 -10.99 11.61 8.79
N CYS A 96 -9.97 12.13 8.10
CA CYS A 96 -8.69 11.44 7.97
C CYS A 96 -7.91 11.49 9.29
N ALA A 97 -7.74 10.35 9.93
CA ALA A 97 -7.01 10.26 11.20
C ALA A 97 -5.57 10.76 11.09
N MET A 98 -4.91 10.51 9.96
CA MET A 98 -3.54 10.96 9.74
C MET A 98 -3.45 12.49 9.69
N ARG A 99 -4.37 13.12 8.98
CA ARG A 99 -4.43 14.59 8.92
C ARG A 99 -4.75 15.17 10.28
N LEU A 100 -5.71 14.59 11.01
CA LEU A 100 -6.06 15.05 12.36
C LEU A 100 -4.87 14.93 13.30
N SER A 101 -4.09 13.87 13.20
CA SER A 101 -2.87 13.68 14.00
C SER A 101 -1.83 14.76 13.69
N GLN A 102 -1.66 15.11 12.41
CA GLN A 102 -0.75 16.17 12.01
C GLN A 102 -1.21 17.53 12.52
N ASP A 103 -2.50 17.82 12.43
CA ASP A 103 -3.07 19.09 12.92
C ASP A 103 -2.85 19.23 14.44
N ILE A 104 -3.04 18.16 15.19
CA ILE A 104 -2.80 18.15 16.64
C ILE A 104 -1.31 18.39 16.95
N THR A 105 -0.42 17.72 16.22
CA THR A 105 1.03 17.89 16.38
C THR A 105 1.45 19.32 16.10
N ASP A 106 0.93 19.91 15.02
CA ASP A 106 1.22 21.31 14.66
C ASP A 106 0.74 22.29 15.75
N CYS A 107 -0.42 22.04 16.33
CA CYS A 107 -0.94 22.85 17.43
C CYS A 107 -0.03 22.78 18.67
N ILE A 108 0.48 21.60 19.00
CA ILE A 108 1.40 21.42 20.13
C ILE A 108 2.74 22.12 19.88
N GLU A 109 3.27 22.03 18.66
CA GLU A 109 4.55 22.66 18.30
C GLU A 109 4.48 24.18 18.29
N LYS A 110 3.31 24.77 18.06
CA LYS A 110 3.11 26.23 18.05
C LYS A 110 2.99 26.83 19.45
N GLU A 111 2.79 26.02 20.44
CA GLU A 111 2.76 26.46 21.84
C GLU A 111 4.17 26.38 22.46
#